data_01af7bbf8a3cb57fc13403effc2045b0
#
_entry.id   01af7bbf8a3cb57fc13403effc2045b0
#
_cell.length_a   1.000
_cell.length_b   1.000
_cell.length_c   1.000
_cell.angle_alpha   90.00
_cell.angle_beta   90.00
_cell.angle_gamma   90.00
#
_symmetry.space_group_name_H-M   'P 1'
#
loop_
_entity.id
_entity.type
_entity.pdbx_description
1 polymer ?
#
loop_
_entity_poly.entity_id
_entity_poly.type
_entity_poly.pdbx_seq_one_letter_code
_entity_poly.pdbx_strand_id
1 'polypeptide(L)'
;MKLRKNSIENAIVEKAKEFGASLAGIARIEDLKDSPSYEVYAKKPFYEEYDSSSADYHEFKGVKWRDEHKSVLVWALSHPASEPVLDWWSMKVPGFTPGNGVMRAQSKKLRIWMEEEFGIKAYSLPYQIEYGGTFLKDSAHLAGLGVIGKNNLLVTPGFGTRVRLRGIFIEAEHEPTGPLIFDPCNGCDKPCHQACPRGAFQSGAFERALCKKENDKRDADAEMIEGSIMGIEKVSMVSKPCRYCELACPVAQGAAS
;
A
#
# COMPACT_ATOMS: atom_id res chain seq x y z
N MET A 1 10.69 2.76 19.76
CA MET A 1 11.48 1.73 20.50
C MET A 1 12.43 1.10 19.49
N LYS A 2 13.75 1.05 19.72
CA LYS A 2 14.69 0.38 18.81
C LYS A 2 14.57 -1.12 19.04
N LEU A 3 14.30 -1.91 18.00
CA LEU A 3 14.37 -3.36 18.05
C LEU A 3 15.72 -3.81 18.61
N ARG A 4 15.72 -4.86 19.41
CA ARG A 4 16.98 -5.49 19.85
C ARG A 4 17.67 -6.05 18.61
N LYS A 5 18.99 -5.81 18.48
CA LYS A 5 19.77 -6.13 17.27
C LYS A 5 19.66 -7.59 16.79
N ASN A 6 19.25 -8.49 17.66
CA ASN A 6 19.11 -9.96 17.43
C ASN A 6 17.67 -10.46 17.69
N SER A 7 16.63 -9.63 17.53
CA SER A 7 15.25 -10.11 17.66
C SER A 7 14.76 -10.75 16.36
N ILE A 8 13.77 -11.63 16.46
CA ILE A 8 13.11 -12.26 15.31
C ILE A 8 12.49 -11.17 14.41
N GLU A 9 11.89 -10.14 15.00
CA GLU A 9 11.31 -9.00 14.30
C GLU A 9 12.35 -8.31 13.42
N ASN A 10 13.55 -8.07 13.97
CA ASN A 10 14.63 -7.47 13.21
C ASN A 10 15.09 -8.38 12.07
N ALA A 11 15.20 -9.68 12.29
CA ALA A 11 15.55 -10.64 11.25
C ALA A 11 14.51 -10.65 10.11
N ILE A 12 13.23 -10.62 10.45
CA ILE A 12 12.13 -10.56 9.48
C ILE A 12 12.18 -9.27 8.65
N VAL A 13 12.37 -8.12 9.31
CA VAL A 13 12.46 -6.80 8.65
C VAL A 13 13.67 -6.74 7.73
N GLU A 14 14.84 -7.16 8.18
CA GLU A 14 16.05 -7.17 7.35
C GLU A 14 15.94 -8.15 6.18
N LYS A 15 15.35 -9.32 6.38
CA LYS A 15 15.08 -10.27 5.29
C LYS A 15 14.14 -9.70 4.23
N ALA A 16 13.13 -8.94 4.63
CA ALA A 16 12.26 -8.25 3.68
C ALA A 16 13.06 -7.27 2.79
N LYS A 17 14.01 -6.54 3.39
CA LYS A 17 14.91 -5.64 2.66
C LYS A 17 15.86 -6.41 1.74
N GLU A 18 16.44 -7.53 2.20
CA GLU A 18 17.27 -8.42 1.37
C GLU A 18 16.49 -8.94 0.14
N PHE A 19 15.19 -9.18 0.29
CA PHE A 19 14.33 -9.58 -0.83
C PHE A 19 13.84 -8.39 -1.68
N GLY A 20 14.37 -7.18 -1.44
CA GLY A 20 14.17 -6.00 -2.26
C GLY A 20 13.08 -5.05 -1.79
N ALA A 21 12.62 -5.15 -0.55
CA ALA A 21 11.79 -4.10 0.04
C ALA A 21 12.61 -2.84 0.32
N SER A 22 12.08 -1.68 -0.04
CA SER A 22 12.71 -0.39 0.30
C SER A 22 12.58 -0.05 1.77
N LEU A 23 11.45 -0.41 2.37
CA LEU A 23 11.14 -0.30 3.80
C LEU A 23 10.36 -1.53 4.24
N ALA A 24 10.50 -1.93 5.50
CA ALA A 24 9.67 -2.98 6.10
C ALA A 24 9.48 -2.73 7.59
N GLY A 25 8.38 -3.25 8.14
CA GLY A 25 8.08 -3.16 9.57
C GLY A 25 6.89 -4.04 9.94
N ILE A 26 6.68 -4.19 11.24
CA ILE A 26 5.66 -5.05 11.81
C ILE A 26 4.66 -4.23 12.62
N ALA A 27 3.37 -4.50 12.45
CA ALA A 27 2.29 -3.98 13.27
C ALA A 27 1.51 -5.14 13.91
N ARG A 28 0.93 -4.92 15.09
CA ARG A 28 0.02 -5.88 15.71
C ARG A 28 -1.38 -5.73 15.14
N ILE A 29 -2.08 -6.84 14.99
CA ILE A 29 -3.49 -6.84 14.56
C ILE A 29 -4.37 -6.12 15.57
N GLU A 30 -4.10 -6.24 16.85
CA GLU A 30 -4.86 -5.57 17.90
C GLU A 30 -4.84 -4.04 17.75
N ASP A 31 -3.65 -3.47 17.49
CA ASP A 31 -3.50 -2.02 17.27
C ASP A 31 -4.22 -1.56 15.98
N LEU A 32 -4.33 -2.44 14.99
CA LEU A 32 -5.04 -2.15 13.73
C LEU A 32 -6.55 -2.04 13.90
N LYS A 33 -7.15 -2.81 14.82
CA LYS A 33 -8.60 -2.79 15.06
C LYS A 33 -9.10 -1.39 15.47
N ASP A 34 -8.25 -0.66 16.19
CA ASP A 34 -8.55 0.69 16.68
C ASP A 34 -7.99 1.80 15.77
N SER A 35 -7.46 1.46 14.61
CA SER A 35 -6.89 2.46 13.70
C SER A 35 -7.97 3.27 12.98
N PRO A 36 -7.69 4.55 12.61
CA PRO A 36 -8.71 5.46 12.09
C PRO A 36 -9.47 4.96 10.86
N SER A 37 -8.81 4.25 9.95
CA SER A 37 -9.47 3.75 8.76
C SER A 37 -10.48 2.65 9.08
N TYR A 38 -10.21 1.81 10.07
CA TYR A 38 -11.14 0.77 10.52
C TYR A 38 -12.34 1.39 11.25
N GLU A 39 -12.13 2.42 12.07
CA GLU A 39 -13.20 3.13 12.74
C GLU A 39 -14.17 3.79 11.74
N VAL A 40 -13.63 4.44 10.71
CA VAL A 40 -14.44 5.03 9.64
C VAL A 40 -15.17 3.96 8.83
N TYR A 41 -14.49 2.86 8.51
CA TYR A 41 -15.07 1.76 7.73
C TYR A 41 -16.21 1.06 8.47
N ALA A 42 -16.06 0.82 9.77
CA ALA A 42 -17.09 0.18 10.59
C ALA A 42 -18.39 1.00 10.66
N LYS A 43 -18.33 2.32 10.48
CA LYS A 43 -19.50 3.22 10.48
C LYS A 43 -20.22 3.30 9.14
N LYS A 44 -19.62 2.79 8.05
CA LYS A 44 -20.21 2.81 6.71
C LYS A 44 -21.04 1.54 6.48
N PRO A 45 -22.36 1.64 6.25
CA PRO A 45 -23.21 0.47 5.99
C PRO A 45 -22.85 -0.25 4.69
N PHE A 46 -22.29 0.48 3.72
CA PHE A 46 -21.83 -0.03 2.43
C PHE A 46 -20.60 0.75 1.96
N TYR A 47 -19.72 0.07 1.23
CA TYR A 47 -18.70 0.73 0.44
C TYR A 47 -19.33 1.10 -0.92
N GLU A 48 -20.27 2.06 -0.90
CA GLU A 48 -21.06 2.46 -2.07
C GLU A 48 -20.25 2.97 -3.26
N GLU A 49 -18.99 3.26 -3.06
CA GLU A 49 -18.12 3.88 -4.06
C GLU A 49 -17.22 2.88 -4.81
N TYR A 50 -17.28 1.60 -4.49
CA TYR A 50 -16.74 0.57 -5.34
C TYR A 50 -17.79 0.17 -6.34
N ASP A 51 -17.69 0.71 -7.55
CA ASP A 51 -18.36 0.16 -8.71
C ASP A 51 -17.78 -1.23 -8.98
N SER A 52 -18.32 -2.19 -8.29
CA SER A 52 -18.07 -3.59 -8.54
C SER A 52 -19.12 -4.05 -9.52
N SER A 53 -18.76 -4.08 -10.78
CA SER A 53 -19.48 -4.85 -11.80
C SER A 53 -19.50 -6.36 -11.51
N SER A 54 -18.94 -6.81 -10.39
CA SER A 54 -19.00 -8.19 -9.92
C SER A 54 -20.04 -8.33 -8.81
N ALA A 55 -21.02 -9.21 -9.04
CA ALA A 55 -22.13 -9.50 -8.13
C ALA A 55 -21.72 -9.95 -6.71
N ASP A 56 -20.46 -10.33 -6.51
CA ASP A 56 -19.92 -10.83 -5.25
C ASP A 56 -19.63 -9.76 -4.19
N TYR A 57 -19.64 -8.47 -4.56
CA TYR A 57 -19.34 -7.37 -3.65
C TYR A 57 -20.50 -6.97 -2.72
N HIS A 58 -21.71 -7.41 -2.99
CA HIS A 58 -22.89 -6.95 -2.27
C HIS A 58 -23.14 -7.63 -0.91
N GLU A 59 -22.48 -8.74 -0.62
CA GLU A 59 -22.71 -9.50 0.62
C GLU A 59 -21.71 -9.20 1.75
N PHE A 60 -20.67 -8.38 1.51
CA PHE A 60 -19.60 -8.26 2.45
C PHE A 60 -19.77 -7.10 3.43
N LYS A 61 -20.08 -7.41 4.67
CA LYS A 61 -20.23 -6.46 5.78
C LYS A 61 -19.07 -6.60 6.78
N GLY A 62 -18.16 -5.61 6.75
CA GLY A 62 -17.12 -5.46 7.77
C GLY A 62 -15.81 -6.21 7.49
N VAL A 63 -14.81 -5.93 8.31
CA VAL A 63 -13.48 -6.54 8.24
C VAL A 63 -13.50 -7.94 8.84
N LYS A 64 -12.95 -8.93 8.14
CA LYS A 64 -12.79 -10.29 8.67
C LYS A 64 -11.49 -10.43 9.42
N TRP A 65 -11.56 -10.29 10.72
CA TRP A 65 -10.46 -10.69 11.58
C TRP A 65 -10.46 -12.21 11.77
N ARG A 66 -9.28 -12.82 11.72
CA ARG A 66 -9.09 -14.23 12.01
C ARG A 66 -8.22 -14.38 13.23
N ASP A 67 -8.56 -15.32 14.11
CA ASP A 67 -7.87 -15.50 15.38
C ASP A 67 -6.40 -15.89 15.20
N GLU A 68 -6.06 -16.58 14.11
CA GLU A 68 -4.70 -16.94 13.77
C GLU A 68 -3.84 -15.78 13.28
N HIS A 69 -4.44 -14.64 12.90
CA HIS A 69 -3.70 -13.47 12.47
C HIS A 69 -3.34 -12.60 13.68
N LYS A 70 -2.09 -12.58 14.08
CA LYS A 70 -1.59 -11.84 15.26
C LYS A 70 -0.84 -10.56 14.88
N SER A 71 -0.03 -10.65 13.85
CA SER A 71 0.78 -9.52 13.36
C SER A 71 0.68 -9.35 11.84
N VAL A 72 1.05 -8.19 11.36
CA VAL A 72 1.22 -7.89 9.94
C VAL A 72 2.65 -7.45 9.70
N LEU A 73 3.38 -8.19 8.86
CA LEU A 73 4.57 -7.64 8.21
C LEU A 73 4.09 -6.81 7.03
N VAL A 74 4.40 -5.53 7.03
CA VAL A 74 4.13 -4.62 5.93
C VAL A 74 5.45 -4.10 5.37
N TRP A 75 5.54 -4.00 4.05
CA TRP A 75 6.70 -3.44 3.40
C TRP A 75 6.32 -2.51 2.25
N ALA A 76 7.27 -1.67 1.89
CA ALA A 76 7.16 -0.73 0.79
C ALA A 76 8.16 -1.07 -0.31
N LEU A 77 7.72 -0.91 -1.55
CA LEU A 77 8.56 -0.86 -2.75
C LEU A 77 8.59 0.59 -3.24
N SER A 78 9.78 1.16 -3.38
CA SER A 78 9.94 2.47 -4.02
C SER A 78 9.52 2.41 -5.48
N HIS A 79 8.79 3.42 -5.94
CA HIS A 79 8.40 3.59 -7.34
C HIS A 79 8.65 5.05 -7.77
N PRO A 80 9.89 5.40 -8.02
CA PRO A 80 10.27 6.76 -8.36
C PRO A 80 9.62 7.23 -9.67
N ALA A 81 9.62 8.53 -9.89
CA ALA A 81 9.07 9.11 -11.13
C ALA A 81 9.81 8.64 -12.41
N SER A 82 11.07 8.21 -12.25
CA SER A 82 11.89 7.65 -13.32
C SER A 82 11.48 6.24 -13.76
N GLU A 83 10.70 5.53 -12.93
CA GLU A 83 10.24 4.17 -13.21
C GLU A 83 8.71 4.06 -13.28
N PRO A 84 8.05 4.84 -14.15
CA PRO A 84 6.59 4.93 -14.17
C PRO A 84 5.90 3.60 -14.53
N VAL A 85 6.60 2.71 -15.22
CA VAL A 85 6.08 1.40 -15.64
C VAL A 85 5.69 0.52 -14.44
N LEU A 86 6.34 0.68 -13.29
CA LEU A 86 6.00 -0.06 -12.06
C LEU A 86 4.53 0.11 -11.65
N ASP A 87 3.90 1.23 -12.03
CA ASP A 87 2.52 1.57 -11.68
C ASP A 87 1.52 1.36 -12.81
N TRP A 88 1.95 1.07 -14.02
CA TRP A 88 1.03 0.92 -15.15
C TRP A 88 0.15 -0.31 -14.97
N TRP A 89 -1.15 -0.11 -15.10
CA TRP A 89 -2.13 -1.18 -14.99
C TRP A 89 -2.29 -1.92 -16.31
N SER A 90 -2.17 -3.25 -16.26
CA SER A 90 -2.59 -4.08 -17.40
C SER A 90 -4.11 -4.09 -17.48
N MET A 91 -4.65 -3.65 -18.62
CA MET A 91 -6.10 -3.70 -18.88
C MET A 91 -6.59 -5.13 -19.17
N LYS A 92 -5.68 -6.08 -19.42
CA LYS A 92 -6.01 -7.50 -19.66
C LYS A 92 -6.08 -8.33 -18.39
N VAL A 93 -5.33 -7.95 -17.36
CA VAL A 93 -5.25 -8.71 -16.10
C VAL A 93 -5.63 -7.79 -14.96
N PRO A 94 -6.85 -7.94 -14.39
CA PRO A 94 -7.30 -7.13 -13.28
C PRO A 94 -6.31 -7.13 -12.10
N GLY A 95 -6.05 -5.97 -11.54
CA GLY A 95 -5.16 -5.80 -10.38
C GLY A 95 -3.68 -6.00 -10.66
N PHE A 96 -3.26 -6.18 -11.93
CA PHE A 96 -1.85 -6.36 -12.27
C PHE A 96 -1.16 -5.03 -12.60
N THR A 97 -0.05 -4.80 -11.91
CA THR A 97 1.00 -3.86 -12.31
C THR A 97 2.36 -4.55 -12.13
N PRO A 98 3.42 -4.15 -12.85
CA PRO A 98 4.77 -4.70 -12.63
C PRO A 98 5.21 -4.61 -11.17
N GLY A 99 4.98 -3.47 -10.50
CA GLY A 99 5.28 -3.32 -9.08
C GLY A 99 4.53 -4.31 -8.19
N ASN A 100 3.24 -4.59 -8.46
CA ASN A 100 2.50 -5.63 -7.76
C ASN A 100 3.09 -7.04 -8.01
N GLY A 101 3.56 -7.30 -9.23
CA GLY A 101 4.25 -8.54 -9.59
C GLY A 101 5.50 -8.78 -8.73
N VAL A 102 6.37 -7.76 -8.61
CA VAL A 102 7.55 -7.78 -7.75
C VAL A 102 7.17 -8.08 -6.30
N MET A 103 6.22 -7.33 -5.74
CA MET A 103 5.80 -7.48 -4.34
C MET A 103 5.12 -8.83 -4.06
N ARG A 104 4.43 -9.42 -5.04
CA ARG A 104 3.88 -10.79 -4.91
C ARG A 104 4.99 -11.83 -4.83
N ALA A 105 6.04 -11.67 -5.62
CA ALA A 105 7.22 -12.55 -5.56
C ALA A 105 7.94 -12.43 -4.19
N GLN A 106 8.10 -11.22 -3.69
CA GLN A 106 8.64 -10.96 -2.34
C GLN A 106 7.78 -11.63 -1.26
N SER A 107 6.44 -11.48 -1.33
CA SER A 107 5.50 -12.11 -0.40
C SER A 107 5.68 -13.64 -0.35
N LYS A 108 5.83 -14.28 -1.50
CA LYS A 108 6.06 -15.73 -1.57
C LYS A 108 7.37 -16.13 -0.89
N LYS A 109 8.48 -15.42 -1.21
CA LYS A 109 9.79 -15.68 -0.64
C LYS A 109 9.79 -15.50 0.88
N LEU A 110 9.21 -14.42 1.37
CA LEU A 110 9.14 -14.12 2.80
C LEU A 110 8.38 -15.20 3.58
N ARG A 111 7.23 -15.64 3.08
CA ARG A 111 6.43 -16.66 3.74
C ARG A 111 7.18 -17.99 3.83
N ILE A 112 7.79 -18.44 2.74
CA ILE A 112 8.60 -19.68 2.72
C ILE A 112 9.75 -19.56 3.72
N TRP A 113 10.52 -18.48 3.66
CA TRP A 113 11.67 -18.28 4.55
C TRP A 113 11.28 -18.22 6.03
N MET A 114 10.17 -17.56 6.40
CA MET A 114 9.72 -17.52 7.79
C MET A 114 9.32 -18.88 8.31
N GLU A 115 8.70 -19.71 7.48
CA GLU A 115 8.32 -21.06 7.86
C GLU A 115 9.56 -21.97 8.00
N GLU A 116 10.51 -21.88 7.08
CA GLU A 116 11.75 -22.67 7.11
C GLU A 116 12.69 -22.29 8.25
N GLU A 117 12.86 -20.98 8.50
CA GLU A 117 13.82 -20.49 9.49
C GLU A 117 13.29 -20.49 10.91
N PHE A 118 12.01 -20.18 11.11
CA PHE A 118 11.41 -19.99 12.44
C PHE A 118 10.22 -20.89 12.73
N GLY A 119 9.75 -21.68 11.79
CA GLY A 119 8.49 -22.42 11.91
C GLY A 119 7.25 -21.52 12.01
N ILE A 120 7.36 -20.24 11.62
CA ILE A 120 6.30 -19.25 11.72
C ILE A 120 5.49 -19.28 10.43
N LYS A 121 4.19 -19.57 10.54
CA LYS A 121 3.28 -19.49 9.40
C LYS A 121 2.90 -18.04 9.10
N ALA A 122 2.91 -17.73 7.81
CA ALA A 122 2.49 -16.44 7.31
C ALA A 122 1.54 -16.60 6.10
N TYR A 123 0.56 -15.70 6.00
CA TYR A 123 -0.54 -15.79 5.05
C TYR A 123 -0.54 -14.59 4.12
N SER A 124 -0.77 -14.84 2.83
CA SER A 124 -0.94 -13.76 1.85
C SER A 124 -2.17 -12.93 2.21
N LEU A 125 -1.99 -11.61 2.23
CA LEU A 125 -3.10 -10.68 2.36
C LEU A 125 -3.86 -10.59 1.04
N PRO A 126 -5.20 -10.73 1.06
CA PRO A 126 -6.03 -10.21 -0.02
C PRO A 126 -5.78 -8.70 -0.19
N TYR A 127 -5.88 -8.22 -1.42
CA TYR A 127 -5.68 -6.78 -1.67
C TYR A 127 -6.82 -5.94 -1.09
N GLN A 128 -8.03 -6.46 -1.14
CA GLN A 128 -9.23 -5.78 -0.65
C GLN A 128 -9.53 -6.21 0.79
N ILE A 129 -9.96 -5.24 1.56
CA ILE A 129 -10.34 -5.41 2.97
C ILE A 129 -11.54 -6.34 3.12
N GLU A 130 -12.47 -6.25 2.18
CA GLU A 130 -13.70 -7.02 2.14
C GLU A 130 -13.44 -8.53 2.04
N TYR A 131 -12.31 -8.91 1.48
CA TYR A 131 -11.86 -10.30 1.37
C TYR A 131 -10.90 -10.73 2.48
N GLY A 132 -10.82 -9.96 3.57
CA GLY A 132 -9.95 -10.23 4.70
C GLY A 132 -8.56 -9.60 4.59
N GLY A 133 -8.42 -8.56 3.75
CA GLY A 133 -7.24 -7.71 3.70
C GLY A 133 -7.11 -6.79 4.90
N THR A 134 -6.17 -5.86 4.84
CA THR A 134 -6.00 -4.79 5.85
C THR A 134 -5.81 -3.44 5.18
N PHE A 135 -6.09 -2.34 5.90
CA PHE A 135 -5.72 -1.01 5.47
C PHE A 135 -4.20 -0.87 5.50
N LEU A 136 -3.56 -1.04 4.34
CA LEU A 136 -2.09 -1.06 4.23
C LEU A 136 -1.43 0.23 4.70
N LYS A 137 -2.08 1.38 4.57
CA LYS A 137 -1.55 2.66 5.08
C LYS A 137 -1.52 2.71 6.59
N ASP A 138 -2.59 2.25 7.26
CA ASP A 138 -2.64 2.15 8.72
C ASP A 138 -1.63 1.12 9.22
N SER A 139 -1.55 -0.03 8.56
CA SER A 139 -0.54 -1.06 8.87
C SER A 139 0.89 -0.50 8.75
N ALA A 140 1.18 0.24 7.69
CA ALA A 140 2.49 0.84 7.47
C ALA A 140 2.80 1.97 8.47
N HIS A 141 1.79 2.74 8.88
CA HIS A 141 1.94 3.75 9.92
C HIS A 141 2.29 3.11 11.27
N LEU A 142 1.50 2.13 11.71
CA LEU A 142 1.74 1.41 12.96
C LEU A 142 3.05 0.62 12.95
N ALA A 143 3.46 0.13 11.78
CA ALA A 143 4.76 -0.51 11.59
C ALA A 143 5.94 0.48 11.49
N GLY A 144 5.71 1.78 11.56
CA GLY A 144 6.77 2.79 11.57
C GLY A 144 7.39 3.10 10.20
N LEU A 145 6.72 2.81 9.10
CA LEU A 145 7.25 3.13 7.77
C LEU A 145 7.06 4.61 7.42
N GLY A 146 6.06 5.25 7.99
CA GLY A 146 5.72 6.64 7.73
C GLY A 146 4.42 7.07 8.38
N VAL A 147 3.85 8.16 7.91
CA VAL A 147 2.57 8.71 8.38
C VAL A 147 1.61 8.92 7.22
N ILE A 148 0.30 8.89 7.50
CA ILE A 148 -0.71 9.21 6.48
C ILE A 148 -0.74 10.73 6.33
N GLY A 149 -0.33 11.22 5.16
CA GLY A 149 -0.27 12.65 4.86
C GLY A 149 -1.63 13.26 4.51
N LYS A 150 -1.65 14.60 4.38
CA LYS A 150 -2.86 15.36 4.02
C LYS A 150 -3.39 15.05 2.61
N ASN A 151 -2.60 14.39 1.77
CA ASN A 151 -3.03 13.84 0.47
C ASN A 151 -3.56 12.40 0.55
N ASN A 152 -3.82 11.90 1.74
CA ASN A 152 -4.28 10.53 2.00
C ASN A 152 -3.34 9.42 1.48
N LEU A 153 -2.06 9.72 1.26
CA LEU A 153 -1.02 8.76 0.95
C LEU A 153 -0.10 8.55 2.15
N LEU A 154 0.57 7.40 2.20
CA LEU A 154 1.65 7.21 3.16
C LEU A 154 2.83 8.11 2.75
N VAL A 155 3.33 8.91 3.69
CA VAL A 155 4.53 9.74 3.52
C VAL A 155 5.64 9.10 4.34
N THR A 156 6.68 8.65 3.68
CA THR A 156 7.86 8.03 4.31
C THR A 156 9.02 9.01 4.35
N PRO A 157 9.91 8.96 5.36
CA PRO A 157 11.05 9.90 5.44
C PRO A 157 11.98 9.82 4.23
N GLY A 158 12.26 8.60 3.73
CA GLY A 158 13.26 8.38 2.68
C GLY A 158 12.73 8.44 1.25
N PHE A 159 11.43 8.16 1.05
CA PHE A 159 10.83 8.03 -0.30
C PHE A 159 9.61 8.96 -0.49
N GLY A 160 9.26 9.76 0.51
CA GLY A 160 8.04 10.57 0.47
C GLY A 160 6.81 9.70 0.26
N THR A 161 5.99 10.09 -0.69
CA THR A 161 4.77 9.37 -1.09
C THR A 161 4.99 8.30 -2.18
N ARG A 162 6.21 8.19 -2.70
CA ARG A 162 6.55 7.33 -3.84
C ARG A 162 6.87 5.90 -3.41
N VAL A 163 5.89 5.28 -2.78
CA VAL A 163 5.97 3.89 -2.29
C VAL A 163 4.67 3.12 -2.57
N ARG A 164 4.82 1.87 -3.02
CA ARG A 164 3.77 0.88 -3.00
C ARG A 164 3.84 0.06 -1.73
N LEU A 165 2.69 -0.34 -1.22
CA LEU A 165 2.59 -1.10 0.01
C LEU A 165 2.08 -2.52 -0.26
N ARG A 166 2.61 -3.48 0.48
CA ARG A 166 2.09 -4.82 0.58
C ARG A 166 2.33 -5.36 1.98
N GLY A 167 1.54 -6.37 2.37
CA GLY A 167 1.69 -7.04 3.65
C GLY A 167 1.42 -8.53 3.56
N ILE A 168 1.79 -9.23 4.61
CA ILE A 168 1.39 -10.61 4.92
C ILE A 168 0.98 -10.67 6.38
N PHE A 169 -0.02 -11.50 6.70
CA PHE A 169 -0.33 -11.82 8.08
C PHE A 169 0.65 -12.84 8.64
N ILE A 170 0.96 -12.72 9.92
CA ILE A 170 1.81 -13.62 10.69
C ILE A 170 0.98 -14.21 11.82
N GLU A 171 1.08 -15.53 12.04
CA GLU A 171 0.37 -16.25 13.08
C GLU A 171 0.90 -15.96 14.49
N ALA A 172 2.17 -15.56 14.60
CA ALA A 172 2.80 -15.22 15.85
C ALA A 172 2.62 -13.74 16.24
N GLU A 173 2.51 -13.46 17.53
CA GLU A 173 2.62 -12.11 18.07
C GLU A 173 4.07 -11.63 17.97
N HIS A 174 4.23 -10.42 17.50
CA HIS A 174 5.52 -9.74 17.41
C HIS A 174 5.41 -8.32 17.95
N GLU A 175 6.51 -7.83 18.52
CA GLU A 175 6.61 -6.43 18.94
C GLU A 175 6.54 -5.52 17.72
N PRO A 176 5.69 -4.47 17.76
CA PRO A 176 5.57 -3.53 16.66
C PRO A 176 6.86 -2.74 16.48
N THR A 177 7.19 -2.41 15.23
CA THR A 177 8.39 -1.62 14.90
C THR A 177 8.16 -0.11 14.93
N GLY A 178 6.91 0.33 15.06
CA GLY A 178 6.48 1.72 15.11
C GLY A 178 5.49 2.01 16.22
N PRO A 179 4.73 3.09 16.10
CA PRO A 179 4.77 4.06 15.01
C PRO A 179 6.00 4.98 15.04
N LEU A 180 6.28 5.64 13.91
CA LEU A 180 7.32 6.64 13.76
C LEU A 180 6.80 8.02 14.17
N ILE A 181 7.60 8.78 14.90
CA ILE A 181 7.35 10.21 15.17
C ILE A 181 7.86 11.01 13.95
N PHE A 182 6.93 11.47 13.12
CA PHE A 182 7.23 12.18 11.89
C PHE A 182 6.02 13.01 11.48
N ASP A 183 6.18 14.32 11.25
CA ASP A 183 5.09 15.22 10.85
C ASP A 183 5.49 16.07 9.64
N PRO A 184 5.53 15.50 8.44
CA PRO A 184 5.99 16.18 7.24
C PRO A 184 4.98 17.19 6.68
N CYS A 185 3.75 17.16 7.16
CA CYS A 185 2.68 18.03 6.69
C CYS A 185 2.50 19.29 7.55
N ASN A 186 3.21 19.40 8.66
CA ASN A 186 3.23 20.59 9.49
C ASN A 186 4.01 21.70 8.78
N GLY A 187 3.42 22.89 8.66
CA GLY A 187 4.00 24.01 7.94
C GLY A 187 4.14 23.85 6.42
N CYS A 188 3.64 22.76 5.84
CA CYS A 188 3.69 22.51 4.39
C CYS A 188 2.58 23.26 3.65
N ASP A 189 2.92 23.91 2.54
CA ASP A 189 1.96 24.64 1.65
C ASP A 189 1.04 23.73 0.85
N LYS A 190 1.10 22.42 1.04
CA LYS A 190 0.27 21.39 0.42
C LYS A 190 0.26 21.44 -1.12
N PRO A 191 1.43 21.41 -1.78
CA PRO A 191 1.46 21.39 -3.24
C PRO A 191 0.74 20.16 -3.83
N CYS A 192 0.64 19.08 -3.08
CA CYS A 192 -0.15 17.91 -3.45
C CYS A 192 -1.65 18.21 -3.63
N HIS A 193 -2.23 19.12 -2.86
CA HIS A 193 -3.63 19.55 -3.04
C HIS A 193 -3.79 20.39 -4.30
N GLN A 194 -2.84 21.30 -4.54
CA GLN A 194 -2.85 22.19 -5.71
C GLN A 194 -2.67 21.40 -7.02
N ALA A 195 -1.86 20.34 -6.98
CA ALA A 195 -1.60 19.49 -8.14
C ALA A 195 -2.78 18.56 -8.52
N CYS A 196 -3.81 18.45 -7.68
CA CYS A 196 -4.93 17.55 -7.95
C CYS A 196 -5.83 18.09 -9.07
N PRO A 197 -5.92 17.43 -10.25
CA PRO A 197 -6.68 17.95 -11.40
C PRO A 197 -8.19 17.96 -11.17
N ARG A 198 -8.68 17.25 -10.17
CA ARG A 198 -10.10 17.19 -9.80
C ARG A 198 -10.46 17.94 -8.52
N GLY A 199 -9.48 18.58 -7.89
CA GLY A 199 -9.71 19.28 -6.64
C GLY A 199 -10.17 18.39 -5.49
N ALA A 200 -9.74 17.15 -5.44
CA ALA A 200 -10.22 16.15 -4.46
C ALA A 200 -9.85 16.46 -2.99
N PHE A 201 -9.29 17.64 -2.72
CA PHE A 201 -8.94 18.11 -1.37
C PHE A 201 -9.53 19.49 -1.05
N GLN A 202 -10.39 20.04 -1.91
CA GLN A 202 -10.90 21.41 -1.75
C GLN A 202 -11.85 21.59 -0.56
N SER A 203 -12.56 20.53 -0.19
CA SER A 203 -13.43 20.53 1.00
C SER A 203 -12.67 20.48 2.34
N GLY A 204 -11.35 20.35 2.30
CA GLY A 204 -10.51 20.15 3.49
C GLY A 204 -10.29 18.69 3.86
N ALA A 205 -11.07 17.77 3.28
CA ALA A 205 -10.92 16.32 3.40
C ALA A 205 -10.67 15.69 2.01
N PHE A 206 -10.18 14.45 1.99
CA PHE A 206 -10.00 13.72 0.74
C PHE A 206 -11.34 13.21 0.22
N GLU A 207 -11.72 13.65 -0.97
CA GLU A 207 -12.92 13.23 -1.69
C GLU A 207 -12.59 12.13 -2.71
N ARG A 208 -12.82 10.88 -2.31
CA ARG A 208 -12.52 9.70 -3.13
C ARG A 208 -13.24 9.70 -4.48
N ALA A 209 -14.51 10.13 -4.51
CA ALA A 209 -15.31 10.17 -5.74
C ALA A 209 -14.67 11.07 -6.81
N LEU A 210 -14.10 12.22 -6.42
CA LEU A 210 -13.37 13.09 -7.34
C LEU A 210 -12.07 12.46 -7.82
N CYS A 211 -11.31 11.83 -6.92
CA CYS A 211 -10.10 11.09 -7.28
C CYS A 211 -10.41 9.94 -8.26
N LYS A 212 -11.48 9.19 -7.99
CA LYS A 212 -11.94 8.09 -8.87
C LYS A 212 -12.22 8.57 -10.29
N LYS A 213 -12.93 9.69 -10.47
CA LYS A 213 -13.21 10.26 -11.81
C LYS A 213 -11.96 10.50 -12.65
N GLU A 214 -10.83 10.86 -12.02
CA GLU A 214 -9.57 11.03 -12.75
C GLU A 214 -8.99 9.67 -13.17
N ASN A 215 -9.05 8.66 -12.30
CA ASN A 215 -8.56 7.33 -12.66
C ASN A 215 -9.46 6.66 -13.71
N ASP A 216 -10.79 6.78 -13.59
CA ASP A 216 -11.72 6.27 -14.61
C ASP A 216 -11.47 6.87 -15.99
N LYS A 217 -11.17 8.19 -16.05
CA LYS A 217 -10.75 8.83 -17.29
C LYS A 217 -9.49 8.21 -17.85
N ARG A 218 -8.48 7.95 -17.02
CA ARG A 218 -7.22 7.34 -17.45
C ARG A 218 -7.37 5.91 -17.91
N ASP A 219 -8.29 5.17 -17.31
CA ASP A 219 -8.63 3.82 -17.74
C ASP A 219 -9.34 3.84 -19.09
N ALA A 220 -10.22 4.84 -19.34
CA ALA A 220 -10.83 5.05 -20.64
C ALA A 220 -9.82 5.50 -21.72
N ASP A 221 -8.78 6.24 -21.31
CA ASP A 221 -7.69 6.71 -22.17
C ASP A 221 -6.53 5.68 -22.27
N ALA A 222 -6.77 4.40 -21.90
CA ALA A 222 -5.76 3.35 -21.96
C ALA A 222 -5.17 3.22 -23.36
N GLU A 223 -3.86 3.01 -23.43
CA GLU A 223 -3.12 2.99 -24.69
C GLU A 223 -2.41 1.66 -24.93
N MET A 224 -2.20 1.37 -26.21
CA MET A 224 -1.37 0.23 -26.62
C MET A 224 0.10 0.66 -26.61
N ILE A 225 0.92 -0.14 -25.93
CA ILE A 225 2.37 0.05 -25.94
C ILE A 225 3.06 -1.17 -26.56
N GLU A 226 4.17 -0.95 -27.26
CA GLU A 226 5.06 -2.03 -27.66
C GLU A 226 5.78 -2.62 -26.44
N GLY A 227 5.91 -3.94 -26.43
CA GLY A 227 6.52 -4.67 -25.33
C GLY A 227 5.49 -5.15 -24.32
N SER A 228 5.98 -5.94 -23.38
CA SER A 228 5.19 -6.56 -22.33
C SER A 228 5.49 -5.96 -20.97
N ILE A 229 4.46 -5.51 -20.27
CA ILE A 229 4.59 -5.18 -18.85
C ILE A 229 4.49 -6.41 -17.95
N MET A 230 4.06 -7.54 -18.52
CA MET A 230 3.91 -8.83 -17.81
C MET A 230 5.00 -9.85 -18.17
N GLY A 231 5.85 -9.54 -19.16
CA GLY A 231 6.92 -10.44 -19.64
C GLY A 231 6.47 -11.52 -20.63
N ILE A 232 5.19 -11.51 -21.06
CA ILE A 232 4.61 -12.55 -21.94
C ILE A 232 3.98 -12.02 -23.22
N GLU A 233 3.59 -10.75 -23.24
CA GLU A 233 2.94 -10.15 -24.42
C GLU A 233 3.93 -9.35 -25.26
N LYS A 234 3.68 -9.30 -26.57
CA LYS A 234 4.43 -8.43 -27.49
C LYS A 234 3.90 -7.00 -27.49
N VAL A 235 2.65 -6.81 -27.13
CA VAL A 235 1.96 -5.53 -27.06
C VAL A 235 1.04 -5.57 -25.84
N SER A 236 1.07 -4.54 -25.03
CA SER A 236 0.25 -4.42 -23.82
C SER A 236 -0.69 -3.22 -23.93
N MET A 237 -1.96 -3.40 -23.54
CA MET A 237 -2.89 -2.29 -23.30
C MET A 237 -2.75 -1.88 -21.83
N VAL A 238 -2.39 -0.62 -21.62
CA VAL A 238 -2.07 -0.11 -20.29
C VAL A 238 -2.83 1.16 -19.94
N SER A 239 -3.25 1.28 -18.70
CA SER A 239 -3.68 2.53 -18.08
C SER A 239 -2.57 3.07 -17.21
N LYS A 240 -2.33 4.38 -17.30
CA LYS A 240 -1.32 5.09 -16.51
C LYS A 240 -2.03 5.82 -15.35
N PRO A 241 -1.95 5.36 -14.11
CA PRO A 241 -2.69 5.94 -12.99
C PRO A 241 -2.32 7.39 -12.74
N CYS A 242 -3.22 8.12 -12.10
CA CYS A 242 -2.95 9.48 -11.65
C CYS A 242 -1.95 9.49 -10.48
N ARG A 243 -0.85 10.23 -10.64
CA ARG A 243 0.20 10.41 -9.63
C ARG A 243 0.47 11.87 -9.27
N TYR A 244 -0.38 12.81 -9.67
CA TYR A 244 -0.11 14.24 -9.48
C TYR A 244 0.12 14.64 -8.02
N CYS A 245 -0.78 14.27 -7.11
CA CYS A 245 -0.63 14.60 -5.70
C CYS A 245 0.52 13.83 -5.03
N GLU A 246 0.85 12.66 -5.55
CA GLU A 246 1.98 11.86 -5.11
C GLU A 246 3.31 12.54 -5.49
N LEU A 247 3.46 12.86 -6.78
CA LEU A 247 4.70 13.44 -7.32
C LEU A 247 4.93 14.89 -6.87
N ALA A 248 3.86 15.60 -6.51
CA ALA A 248 3.96 16.97 -5.98
C ALA A 248 4.38 17.03 -4.50
N CYS A 249 4.40 15.91 -3.77
CA CYS A 249 4.84 15.91 -2.38
C CYS A 249 6.34 16.22 -2.30
N PRO A 250 6.76 17.29 -1.55
CA PRO A 250 8.16 17.72 -1.51
C PRO A 250 9.05 16.79 -0.67
N VAL A 251 8.47 15.93 0.15
CA VAL A 251 9.24 15.01 1.00
C VAL A 251 10.05 14.06 0.13
N ALA A 252 11.36 14.01 0.39
CA ALA A 252 12.32 13.18 -0.35
C ALA A 252 12.33 13.42 -1.88
N GLN A 253 11.93 14.62 -2.35
CA GLN A 253 12.20 15.04 -3.72
C GLN A 253 13.72 15.22 -3.88
N GLY A 254 14.33 14.44 -4.79
CA GLY A 254 15.77 14.44 -4.99
C GLY A 254 16.55 13.48 -4.10
N ALA A 255 15.91 12.74 -3.20
CA ALA A 255 16.49 11.53 -2.65
C ALA A 255 16.61 10.53 -3.80
N ALA A 256 17.84 10.24 -4.20
CA ALA A 256 18.17 9.50 -5.39
C ALA A 256 17.46 8.14 -5.44
N SER A 257 17.06 7.90 -6.60
CA SER A 257 17.11 6.65 -7.36
C SER A 257 18.12 5.63 -6.86
#